data_0cb21f0ef2489ae6ba8e98a2bdeec117
#
_entry.id   0cb21f0ef2489ae6ba8e98a2bdeec117
#
_cell.length_a   1.000
_cell.length_b   1.000
_cell.length_c   1.000
_cell.angle_alpha   90.00
_cell.angle_beta   90.00
_cell.angle_gamma   90.00
#
_symmetry.space_group_name_H-M   'P 1'
#
loop_
_entity.id
_entity.type
_entity.pdbx_description
1 polymer ?
#
loop_
_entity_poly.entity_id
_entity_poly.type
_entity_poly.pdbx_seq_one_letter_code
_entity_poly.pdbx_strand_id
1 'polypeptide(L)'
;STGYPNAETGHPTRSYQLIHQNPYSLIGYEAYDWGNPASFLNTQSFITGELAETLRRTNEQASGIMHFAYMTWFRQCYDHRNIQPYPTYYAMQRAMQPVLVSAELWGRNLYAGEKLHTRIYVVNDNEEGRDLKPMSLAWSIVDETNKVLASGTEQFPAVEYYGRKYIEPNIHMPSNLPADKVNVKLKLTLTESGVTLSQNEYGLLLARKEWNIGQVTASKKILLLDKDHMKATLDFLNIACQTVPSIKELLNAKQKANLCIISGLKECTDEEARLLREYQSKGGRILFLNSKEAAQKVYPEYITGWIIPTEGDIVVMERDDAPVFDGIGALELRYFNNNKREIPLACTATLKAVRHENVKELAAQMKIHAYIDGGKPEERIARIESMRGLTLLQIADNKGKSLVSTLCTEKATTDPIAGKLLVNMVNELLK
;
A
#
# COMPACT_ATOMS: atom_id res chain seq x y z
N SER A 1 8.84 -19.54 -4.21
CA SER A 1 10.13 -19.16 -4.80
C SER A 1 9.99 -18.61 -6.22
N THR A 2 8.86 -18.08 -6.51
CA THR A 2 8.45 -17.80 -7.87
C THR A 2 8.66 -16.34 -8.22
N GLY A 3 9.24 -16.08 -9.39
CA GLY A 3 9.49 -14.72 -9.86
C GLY A 3 10.76 -14.07 -9.33
N TYR A 4 11.68 -14.83 -8.78
CA TYR A 4 12.96 -14.30 -8.34
C TYR A 4 13.92 -14.11 -9.53
N PRO A 5 14.77 -13.07 -9.49
CA PRO A 5 15.85 -12.96 -10.44
C PRO A 5 16.77 -14.17 -10.38
N ASN A 6 17.40 -14.47 -11.49
CA ASN A 6 18.44 -15.49 -11.53
C ASN A 6 19.57 -15.13 -10.57
N ALA A 7 20.03 -16.09 -9.76
CA ALA A 7 21.06 -15.90 -8.75
C ALA A 7 22.38 -15.38 -9.32
N GLU A 8 22.69 -15.69 -10.59
CA GLU A 8 23.93 -15.31 -11.25
C GLU A 8 23.89 -13.89 -11.83
N THR A 9 22.79 -13.56 -12.52
CA THR A 9 22.71 -12.36 -13.34
C THR A 9 21.80 -11.29 -12.72
N GLY A 10 20.97 -11.64 -11.74
CA GLY A 10 19.92 -10.76 -11.24
C GLY A 10 18.71 -10.64 -12.17
N HIS A 11 18.73 -11.32 -13.33
CA HIS A 11 17.61 -11.34 -14.25
C HIS A 11 16.55 -12.37 -13.84
N PRO A 12 15.30 -12.16 -14.23
CA PRO A 12 14.22 -13.10 -13.97
C PRO A 12 14.54 -14.50 -14.50
N THR A 13 14.22 -15.49 -13.69
CA THR A 13 14.43 -16.87 -14.05
C THR A 13 13.45 -17.36 -15.12
N ARG A 14 13.68 -18.55 -15.62
CA ARG A 14 13.05 -19.20 -16.77
C ARG A 14 11.53 -19.25 -16.79
N SER A 15 10.84 -19.00 -15.71
CA SER A 15 9.38 -19.06 -15.71
C SER A 15 8.80 -17.65 -15.83
N TYR A 16 8.65 -17.21 -17.06
CA TYR A 16 8.05 -15.92 -17.40
C TYR A 16 6.68 -15.69 -16.72
N GLN A 17 5.87 -16.74 -16.58
CA GLN A 17 4.58 -16.65 -15.92
C GLN A 17 4.70 -16.36 -14.44
N LEU A 18 5.67 -16.96 -13.77
CA LEU A 18 5.92 -16.73 -12.35
C LEU A 18 6.44 -15.33 -12.09
N ILE A 19 7.16 -14.77 -13.05
CA ILE A 19 7.62 -13.38 -12.99
C ILE A 19 6.46 -12.40 -13.14
N HIS A 20 5.57 -12.65 -14.08
CA HIS A 20 4.39 -11.80 -14.27
C HIS A 20 3.40 -11.90 -13.12
N GLN A 21 3.13 -13.09 -12.63
CA GLN A 21 2.10 -13.33 -11.64
C GLN A 21 2.46 -12.72 -10.28
N ASN A 22 3.62 -13.04 -9.74
CA ASN A 22 3.98 -12.61 -8.38
C ASN A 22 4.59 -11.19 -8.32
N PRO A 23 5.59 -10.85 -9.13
CA PRO A 23 6.16 -9.51 -9.09
C PRO A 23 5.16 -8.44 -9.48
N TYR A 24 4.32 -8.68 -10.48
CA TYR A 24 3.31 -7.71 -10.91
C TYR A 24 2.35 -7.35 -9.77
N SER A 25 1.85 -8.32 -9.02
CA SER A 25 0.95 -8.05 -7.90
C SER A 25 1.60 -7.30 -6.74
N LEU A 26 2.93 -7.28 -6.67
CA LEU A 26 3.68 -6.68 -5.59
C LEU A 26 4.35 -5.36 -5.96
N ILE A 27 4.76 -5.19 -7.19
CA ILE A 27 5.54 -4.04 -7.67
C ILE A 27 4.99 -3.40 -8.96
N GLY A 28 3.89 -3.94 -9.51
CA GLY A 28 3.21 -3.35 -10.67
C GLY A 28 4.07 -3.30 -11.92
N TYR A 29 4.07 -2.16 -12.59
CA TYR A 29 4.80 -1.95 -13.84
C TYR A 29 6.30 -2.21 -13.72
N GLU A 30 6.90 -2.06 -12.55
CA GLU A 30 8.32 -2.39 -12.33
C GLU A 30 8.63 -3.87 -12.56
N ALA A 31 7.63 -4.75 -12.57
CA ALA A 31 7.82 -6.16 -12.93
C ALA A 31 8.32 -6.33 -14.37
N TYR A 32 8.12 -5.35 -15.21
CA TYR A 32 8.54 -5.35 -16.61
C TYR A 32 9.87 -4.64 -16.83
N ASP A 33 10.41 -3.99 -15.82
CA ASP A 33 11.72 -3.34 -15.89
C ASP A 33 12.85 -4.34 -15.55
N TRP A 34 13.26 -5.08 -16.54
CA TRP A 34 14.37 -6.04 -16.43
C TRP A 34 15.72 -5.40 -16.14
N GLY A 35 15.83 -4.10 -16.32
CA GLY A 35 17.03 -3.32 -15.98
C GLY A 35 17.18 -3.04 -14.48
N ASN A 36 16.10 -3.21 -13.69
CA ASN A 36 16.09 -2.92 -12.26
C ASN A 36 15.70 -4.13 -11.40
N PRO A 37 16.57 -5.14 -11.23
CA PRO A 37 16.27 -6.31 -10.42
C PRO A 37 16.13 -6.00 -8.91
N ALA A 38 16.56 -4.82 -8.47
CA ALA A 38 16.48 -4.42 -7.06
C ALA A 38 15.04 -4.39 -6.53
N SER A 39 14.07 -3.99 -7.34
CA SER A 39 12.65 -3.98 -6.94
C SER A 39 12.15 -5.38 -6.59
N PHE A 40 12.52 -6.40 -7.35
CA PHE A 40 12.20 -7.80 -7.06
C PHE A 40 12.84 -8.28 -5.76
N LEU A 41 14.14 -8.01 -5.61
CA LEU A 41 14.92 -8.46 -4.46
C LEU A 41 14.46 -7.79 -3.16
N ASN A 42 14.17 -6.50 -3.21
CA ASN A 42 13.70 -5.76 -2.06
C ASN A 42 12.28 -6.19 -1.65
N THR A 43 11.40 -6.44 -2.62
CA THR A 43 10.05 -6.94 -2.34
C THR A 43 10.08 -8.36 -1.77
N GLN A 44 10.91 -9.23 -2.30
CA GLN A 44 11.14 -10.56 -1.74
C GLN A 44 11.62 -10.48 -0.29
N SER A 45 12.63 -9.66 -0.03
CA SER A 45 13.19 -9.42 1.30
C SER A 45 12.12 -8.97 2.30
N PHE A 46 11.32 -7.99 1.90
CA PHE A 46 10.25 -7.45 2.72
C PHE A 46 9.23 -8.53 3.10
N ILE A 47 8.66 -9.24 2.11
CA ILE A 47 7.62 -10.24 2.35
C ILE A 47 8.17 -11.43 3.16
N THR A 48 9.35 -11.91 2.82
CA THR A 48 9.94 -13.06 3.51
C THR A 48 10.25 -12.73 4.98
N GLY A 49 10.82 -11.56 5.24
CA GLY A 49 11.11 -11.11 6.60
C GLY A 49 9.84 -10.93 7.43
N GLU A 50 8.84 -10.21 6.91
CA GLU A 50 7.57 -9.97 7.59
C GLU A 50 6.83 -11.27 7.90
N LEU A 51 6.80 -12.21 6.94
CA LEU A 51 6.16 -13.51 7.15
C LEU A 51 6.86 -14.32 8.23
N ALA A 52 8.20 -14.39 8.21
CA ALA A 52 8.97 -15.12 9.20
C ALA A 52 8.77 -14.53 10.61
N GLU A 53 8.84 -13.21 10.76
CA GLU A 53 8.58 -12.55 12.04
C GLU A 53 7.13 -12.76 12.51
N THR A 54 6.16 -12.65 11.60
CA THR A 54 4.74 -12.87 11.92
C THR A 54 4.50 -14.30 12.43
N LEU A 55 5.06 -15.30 11.76
CA LEU A 55 4.95 -16.69 12.21
C LEU A 55 5.54 -16.88 13.61
N ARG A 56 6.69 -16.28 13.89
CA ARG A 56 7.31 -16.36 15.23
C ARG A 56 6.52 -15.62 16.30
N ARG A 57 5.87 -14.50 15.96
CA ARG A 57 5.01 -13.76 16.90
C ARG A 57 3.71 -14.48 17.21
N THR A 58 3.08 -15.12 16.22
CA THR A 58 1.67 -15.54 16.31
C THR A 58 1.44 -17.03 16.36
N ASN A 59 2.37 -17.84 15.84
CA ASN A 59 2.17 -19.30 15.78
C ASN A 59 2.97 -20.03 16.88
N GLU A 60 2.31 -20.33 17.99
CA GLU A 60 2.90 -21.04 19.13
C GLU A 60 3.21 -22.52 18.85
N GLN A 61 2.62 -23.08 17.81
CA GLN A 61 2.81 -24.50 17.46
C GLN A 61 3.91 -24.68 16.40
N ALA A 62 4.39 -23.61 15.77
CA ALA A 62 5.47 -23.69 14.79
C ALA A 62 6.81 -23.89 15.49
N SER A 63 7.41 -25.06 15.33
CA SER A 63 8.74 -25.39 15.85
C SER A 63 9.89 -24.94 14.96
N GLY A 64 9.62 -24.42 13.77
CA GLY A 64 10.63 -23.93 12.85
C GLY A 64 10.05 -23.34 11.58
N ILE A 65 10.88 -22.60 10.85
CA ILE A 65 10.55 -21.99 9.55
C ILE A 65 11.59 -22.50 8.54
N MET A 66 11.12 -23.14 7.47
CA MET A 66 11.95 -23.59 6.37
C MET A 66 11.58 -22.83 5.10
N HIS A 67 12.42 -21.88 4.72
CA HIS A 67 12.20 -21.12 3.49
C HIS A 67 12.70 -21.90 2.26
N PHE A 68 11.87 -22.08 1.28
CA PHE A 68 12.21 -22.69 -0.01
C PHE A 68 12.60 -21.61 -1.02
N ALA A 69 13.68 -21.67 -1.72
CA ALA A 69 14.90 -22.46 -1.62
C ALA A 69 16.04 -21.48 -1.31
N TYR A 70 16.78 -21.73 -0.25
CA TYR A 70 17.78 -20.78 0.25
C TYR A 70 18.89 -20.41 -0.75
N MET A 71 19.19 -21.27 -1.73
CA MET A 71 20.18 -20.97 -2.77
C MET A 71 19.83 -19.71 -3.58
N THR A 72 18.55 -19.35 -3.66
CA THR A 72 18.10 -18.11 -4.33
C THR A 72 18.36 -16.86 -3.50
N TRP A 73 18.88 -16.97 -2.29
CA TRP A 73 19.27 -15.85 -1.45
C TRP A 73 20.63 -15.29 -1.76
N PHE A 74 21.39 -15.96 -2.64
CA PHE A 74 22.78 -15.62 -2.95
C PHE A 74 22.99 -15.48 -4.45
N ARG A 75 23.83 -14.50 -4.78
CA ARG A 75 24.45 -14.40 -6.10
C ARG A 75 25.72 -15.22 -6.11
N GLN A 76 26.06 -15.79 -7.27
CA GLN A 76 27.28 -16.57 -7.46
C GLN A 76 27.41 -17.76 -6.48
N CYS A 77 26.30 -18.43 -6.22
CA CYS A 77 26.23 -19.52 -5.22
C CYS A 77 27.09 -20.76 -5.59
N TYR A 78 27.58 -20.84 -6.83
CA TYR A 78 28.51 -21.91 -7.27
C TYR A 78 29.98 -21.59 -7.04
N ASP A 79 30.32 -20.38 -6.64
CA ASP A 79 31.68 -19.97 -6.27
C ASP A 79 31.74 -19.53 -4.81
N HIS A 80 32.17 -20.46 -3.94
CA HIS A 80 32.22 -20.23 -2.49
C HIS A 80 33.10 -19.04 -2.07
N ARG A 81 33.99 -18.54 -2.95
CA ARG A 81 34.87 -17.38 -2.68
C ARG A 81 34.19 -16.05 -2.99
N ASN A 82 33.15 -16.07 -3.82
CA ASN A 82 32.49 -14.87 -4.34
C ASN A 82 30.98 -14.83 -4.03
N ILE A 83 30.50 -15.66 -3.10
CA ILE A 83 29.10 -15.66 -2.68
C ILE A 83 28.72 -14.26 -2.18
N GLN A 84 27.65 -13.70 -2.77
CA GLN A 84 27.09 -12.41 -2.38
C GLN A 84 25.63 -12.59 -1.93
N PRO A 85 25.29 -12.26 -0.68
CA PRO A 85 23.92 -12.38 -0.20
C PRO A 85 23.02 -11.30 -0.81
N TYR A 86 21.80 -11.70 -1.15
CA TYR A 86 20.71 -10.79 -1.49
C TYR A 86 20.05 -10.22 -0.22
N PRO A 87 19.25 -9.14 -0.32
CA PRO A 87 18.56 -8.55 0.81
C PRO A 87 17.73 -9.55 1.63
N THR A 88 17.17 -10.59 1.00
CA THR A 88 16.40 -11.67 1.67
C THR A 88 17.22 -12.41 2.73
N TYR A 89 18.51 -12.63 2.49
CA TYR A 89 19.40 -13.25 3.50
C TYR A 89 19.41 -12.44 4.79
N TYR A 90 19.60 -11.12 4.67
CA TYR A 90 19.67 -10.24 5.85
C TYR A 90 18.30 -10.12 6.55
N ALA A 91 17.20 -10.15 5.80
CA ALA A 91 15.87 -10.15 6.38
C ALA A 91 15.62 -11.43 7.19
N MET A 92 15.99 -12.58 6.64
CA MET A 92 15.90 -13.85 7.36
C MET A 92 16.85 -13.92 8.56
N GLN A 93 18.07 -13.41 8.43
CA GLN A 93 19.01 -13.34 9.56
C GLN A 93 18.42 -12.54 10.73
N ARG A 94 17.78 -11.41 10.45
CA ARG A 94 17.08 -10.62 11.48
C ARG A 94 15.88 -11.36 12.07
N ALA A 95 15.04 -11.93 11.21
CA ALA A 95 13.84 -12.63 11.64
C ALA A 95 14.13 -13.93 12.44
N MET A 96 15.29 -14.54 12.21
CA MET A 96 15.68 -15.82 12.84
C MET A 96 16.68 -15.64 14.01
N GLN A 97 16.85 -14.42 14.54
CA GLN A 97 17.63 -14.24 15.76
C GLN A 97 17.10 -15.13 16.90
N PRO A 98 17.95 -15.80 17.71
CA PRO A 98 17.49 -16.64 18.83
C PRO A 98 16.58 -15.90 19.80
N VAL A 99 16.94 -14.68 20.19
CA VAL A 99 16.03 -13.72 20.80
C VAL A 99 15.60 -12.73 19.72
N LEU A 100 14.31 -12.63 19.46
CA LEU A 100 13.80 -11.72 18.44
C LEU A 100 12.99 -10.59 19.07
N VAL A 101 13.41 -9.35 18.83
CA VAL A 101 12.58 -8.15 19.03
C VAL A 101 11.85 -7.84 17.71
N SER A 102 10.52 -7.77 17.73
CA SER A 102 9.73 -7.63 16.50
C SER A 102 8.53 -6.70 16.67
N ALA A 103 8.39 -5.74 15.77
CA ALA A 103 7.25 -4.83 15.73
C ALA A 103 6.11 -5.39 14.86
N GLU A 104 4.90 -5.38 15.38
CA GLU A 104 3.66 -5.68 14.64
C GLU A 104 3.17 -4.39 13.96
N LEU A 105 3.49 -4.23 12.68
CA LEU A 105 3.16 -3.03 11.92
C LEU A 105 2.03 -3.30 10.91
N TRP A 106 0.84 -2.77 11.18
CA TRP A 106 -0.31 -2.84 10.29
C TRP A 106 -0.35 -1.70 9.26
N GLY A 107 0.19 -0.53 9.62
CA GLY A 107 0.35 0.62 8.75
C GLY A 107 1.75 1.19 8.87
N ARG A 108 2.29 1.74 7.76
CA ARG A 108 3.66 2.25 7.70
C ARG A 108 3.75 3.69 7.22
N ASN A 109 2.62 4.29 6.85
CA ASN A 109 2.54 5.68 6.43
C ASN A 109 1.87 6.48 7.56
N LEU A 110 2.51 7.53 8.07
CA LEU A 110 1.98 8.32 9.18
C LEU A 110 2.21 9.81 8.93
N TYR A 111 1.33 10.63 9.49
CA TYR A 111 1.61 12.06 9.58
C TYR A 111 2.60 12.37 10.71
N ALA A 112 3.33 13.46 10.54
CA ALA A 112 4.23 13.99 11.57
C ALA A 112 3.48 14.22 12.89
N GLY A 113 4.09 13.84 14.02
CA GLY A 113 3.52 13.98 15.36
C GLY A 113 2.51 12.91 15.76
N GLU A 114 2.11 12.01 14.85
CA GLU A 114 1.16 10.94 15.17
C GLU A 114 1.80 9.83 16.02
N LYS A 115 0.95 9.14 16.79
CA LYS A 115 1.35 7.95 17.53
C LYS A 115 1.40 6.73 16.60
N LEU A 116 2.47 5.95 16.72
CA LEU A 116 2.55 4.65 16.06
C LEU A 116 1.76 3.61 16.85
N HIS A 117 0.70 3.09 16.24
CA HIS A 117 -0.11 2.01 16.82
C HIS A 117 0.55 0.67 16.52
N THR A 118 1.37 0.18 17.46
CA THR A 118 2.13 -1.07 17.31
C THR A 118 2.19 -1.85 18.61
N ARG A 119 2.39 -3.15 18.48
CA ARG A 119 2.91 -4.02 19.55
C ARG A 119 4.35 -4.36 19.23
N ILE A 120 5.21 -4.31 20.23
CA ILE A 120 6.57 -4.82 20.10
C ILE A 120 6.65 -6.12 20.90
N TYR A 121 6.97 -7.19 20.19
CA TYR A 121 7.11 -8.51 20.72
C TYR A 121 8.57 -8.82 21.04
N VAL A 122 8.77 -9.65 22.04
CA VAL A 122 10.01 -10.38 22.26
C VAL A 122 9.67 -11.86 22.21
N VAL A 123 10.35 -12.61 21.34
CA VAL A 123 10.27 -14.06 21.23
C VAL A 123 11.57 -14.63 21.76
N ASN A 124 11.50 -15.55 22.70
CA ASN A 124 12.66 -16.13 23.39
C ASN A 124 12.91 -17.58 22.97
N ASP A 125 13.68 -17.76 21.92
CA ASP A 125 14.19 -19.08 21.47
C ASP A 125 15.71 -19.16 21.69
N ASN A 126 16.23 -18.59 22.81
CA ASN A 126 17.66 -18.51 23.03
C ASN A 126 18.32 -19.89 23.11
N GLU A 127 19.57 -19.99 22.66
CA GLU A 127 20.34 -21.25 22.57
C GLU A 127 20.70 -21.83 23.93
N GLU A 128 20.68 -21.02 25.01
CA GLU A 128 20.99 -21.44 26.37
C GLU A 128 19.80 -22.10 27.07
N GLY A 129 18.59 -22.09 26.49
CA GLY A 129 17.37 -22.66 27.08
C GLY A 129 16.92 -21.95 28.37
N ARG A 130 17.19 -20.65 28.51
CA ARG A 130 16.92 -19.88 29.72
C ARG A 130 15.81 -18.87 29.57
N ASP A 131 15.19 -18.52 30.66
CA ASP A 131 14.32 -17.38 30.75
C ASP A 131 15.09 -16.07 30.59
N LEU A 132 14.47 -15.08 29.95
CA LEU A 132 14.98 -13.71 29.90
C LEU A 132 14.47 -12.94 31.13
N LYS A 133 15.39 -12.20 31.79
CA LYS A 133 15.06 -11.28 32.87
C LYS A 133 14.37 -10.02 32.30
N PRO A 134 13.85 -9.12 33.16
CA PRO A 134 13.39 -7.83 32.67
C PRO A 134 14.47 -7.09 31.86
N MET A 135 14.04 -6.51 30.72
CA MET A 135 14.91 -5.95 29.69
C MET A 135 14.61 -4.46 29.46
N SER A 136 15.53 -3.78 28.82
CA SER A 136 15.33 -2.44 28.30
C SER A 136 15.18 -2.50 26.77
N LEU A 137 14.11 -1.89 26.25
CA LEU A 137 13.86 -1.72 24.84
C LEU A 137 14.13 -0.26 24.46
N ALA A 138 15.23 0.01 23.78
CA ALA A 138 15.47 1.30 23.16
C ALA A 138 14.89 1.32 21.74
N TRP A 139 14.22 2.43 21.39
CA TRP A 139 13.74 2.67 20.04
C TRP A 139 14.21 4.02 19.51
N SER A 140 14.40 4.11 18.20
CA SER A 140 14.71 5.37 17.54
C SER A 140 14.08 5.42 16.14
N ILE A 141 13.65 6.62 15.75
CA ILE A 141 13.26 6.96 14.39
C ILE A 141 14.43 7.69 13.76
N VAL A 142 14.98 7.12 12.69
CA VAL A 142 16.13 7.70 11.98
C VAL A 142 15.79 7.96 10.51
N ASP A 143 16.36 9.01 9.93
CA ASP A 143 16.24 9.30 8.50
C ASP A 143 17.24 8.44 7.67
N GLU A 144 17.22 8.61 6.36
CA GLU A 144 18.09 7.88 5.43
C GLU A 144 19.58 8.15 5.66
N THR A 145 19.95 9.25 6.34
CA THR A 145 21.32 9.57 6.73
C THR A 145 21.71 8.99 8.09
N ASN A 146 20.81 8.21 8.73
CA ASN A 146 20.91 7.71 10.11
C ASN A 146 20.86 8.81 11.19
N LYS A 147 20.43 10.03 10.88
CA LYS A 147 20.19 11.07 11.88
C LYS A 147 18.96 10.69 12.70
N VAL A 148 19.07 10.71 14.02
CA VAL A 148 17.98 10.45 14.94
C VAL A 148 17.00 11.64 14.95
N LEU A 149 15.75 11.38 14.64
CA LEU A 149 14.65 12.36 14.64
C LEU A 149 13.81 12.27 15.91
N ALA A 150 13.67 11.06 16.48
CA ALA A 150 13.02 10.80 17.77
C ALA A 150 13.60 9.52 18.38
N SER A 151 13.57 9.40 19.70
CA SER A 151 14.00 8.19 20.41
C SER A 151 13.36 8.08 21.77
N GLY A 152 13.37 6.88 22.34
CA GLY A 152 12.90 6.62 23.69
C GLY A 152 13.32 5.24 24.17
N THR A 153 12.95 4.93 25.40
CA THR A 153 13.23 3.66 26.05
C THR A 153 12.01 3.18 26.82
N GLU A 154 11.71 1.91 26.72
CA GLU A 154 10.62 1.25 27.42
C GLU A 154 11.17 0.10 28.27
N GLN A 155 10.51 -0.21 29.38
CA GLN A 155 10.80 -1.42 30.14
C GLN A 155 10.05 -2.60 29.52
N PHE A 156 10.75 -3.73 29.32
CA PHE A 156 10.16 -4.95 28.81
C PHE A 156 10.17 -6.01 29.91
N PRO A 157 9.04 -6.73 30.14
CA PRO A 157 8.97 -7.75 31.20
C PRO A 157 9.86 -8.97 30.88
N ALA A 158 10.11 -9.81 31.89
CA ALA A 158 10.74 -11.10 31.72
C ALA A 158 9.95 -11.99 30.73
N VAL A 159 10.67 -12.77 29.91
CA VAL A 159 10.08 -13.71 28.93
C VAL A 159 10.63 -15.10 29.17
N GLU A 160 9.75 -16.05 29.39
CA GLU A 160 10.10 -17.45 29.60
C GLU A 160 10.73 -18.06 28.35
N TYR A 161 11.51 -19.12 28.53
CA TYR A 161 12.07 -19.88 27.41
C TYR A 161 10.93 -20.46 26.55
N TYR A 162 11.06 -20.42 25.24
CA TYR A 162 10.01 -20.65 24.23
C TYR A 162 8.77 -19.74 24.38
N GLY A 163 8.86 -18.73 25.24
CA GLY A 163 7.79 -17.76 25.45
C GLY A 163 7.84 -16.59 24.48
N ARG A 164 6.73 -15.87 24.43
CA ARG A 164 6.60 -14.61 23.73
C ARG A 164 5.72 -13.66 24.53
N LYS A 165 6.13 -12.42 24.60
CA LYS A 165 5.37 -11.34 25.25
C LYS A 165 5.44 -10.10 24.37
N TYR A 166 4.52 -9.17 24.59
CA TYR A 166 4.55 -7.87 23.91
C TYR A 166 4.26 -6.74 24.89
N ILE A 167 4.66 -5.55 24.48
CA ILE A 167 4.24 -4.27 25.07
C ILE A 167 3.61 -3.41 23.98
N GLU A 168 2.82 -2.42 24.38
CA GLU A 168 2.29 -1.38 23.49
C GLU A 168 3.01 -0.05 23.84
N PRO A 169 4.16 0.21 23.19
CA PRO A 169 5.00 1.35 23.54
C PRO A 169 4.34 2.68 23.14
N ASN A 170 4.74 3.75 23.81
CA ASN A 170 4.27 5.10 23.48
C ASN A 170 5.21 5.79 22.50
N ILE A 171 5.26 5.31 21.26
CA ILE A 171 6.11 5.87 20.22
C ILE A 171 5.35 6.96 19.45
N HIS A 172 5.83 8.19 19.52
CA HIS A 172 5.33 9.30 18.71
C HIS A 172 6.31 9.60 17.56
N MET A 173 5.75 9.82 16.38
CA MET A 173 6.53 10.27 15.23
C MET A 173 7.04 11.70 15.47
N PRO A 174 8.22 12.07 14.93
CA PRO A 174 8.72 13.44 15.06
C PRO A 174 7.73 14.42 14.43
N SER A 175 7.47 15.54 15.13
CA SER A 175 6.59 16.60 14.64
C SER A 175 7.27 17.45 13.57
N ASN A 176 8.61 17.60 13.65
CA ASN A 176 9.40 18.36 12.69
C ASN A 176 10.12 17.40 11.73
N LEU A 177 9.76 17.44 10.46
CA LEU A 177 10.40 16.65 9.41
C LEU A 177 11.33 17.53 8.57
N PRO A 178 12.44 16.99 8.03
CA PRO A 178 13.36 17.74 7.17
C PRO A 178 12.75 18.09 5.79
N ALA A 179 11.72 17.36 5.36
CA ALA A 179 10.99 17.59 4.11
C ALA A 179 9.50 17.28 4.30
N ASP A 180 8.67 17.59 3.29
CA ASP A 180 7.23 17.32 3.33
C ASP A 180 6.91 15.83 3.42
N LYS A 181 7.72 14.99 2.77
CA LYS A 181 7.67 13.53 2.85
C LYS A 181 9.08 13.00 3.08
N VAL A 182 9.25 12.05 4.00
CA VAL A 182 10.53 11.45 4.38
C VAL A 182 10.36 9.96 4.64
N ASN A 183 11.24 9.15 4.06
CA ASN A 183 11.40 7.77 4.47
C ASN A 183 12.28 7.71 5.73
N VAL A 184 11.84 6.95 6.70
CA VAL A 184 12.54 6.77 7.97
C VAL A 184 12.60 5.30 8.35
N LYS A 185 13.46 4.97 9.31
CA LYS A 185 13.50 3.65 9.92
C LYS A 185 13.18 3.74 11.41
N LEU A 186 12.27 2.89 11.85
CA LEU A 186 12.13 2.53 13.25
C LEU A 186 13.20 1.49 13.58
N LYS A 187 14.16 1.83 14.43
CA LYS A 187 15.18 0.90 14.94
C LYS A 187 14.83 0.51 16.36
N LEU A 188 14.96 -0.79 16.64
CA LEU A 188 14.72 -1.39 17.95
C LEU A 188 16.00 -2.06 18.45
N THR A 189 16.32 -1.86 19.71
CA THR A 189 17.45 -2.54 20.39
C THR A 189 16.98 -3.03 21.75
N LEU A 190 17.05 -4.34 21.96
CA LEU A 190 16.69 -5.01 23.20
C LEU A 190 17.96 -5.36 23.99
N THR A 191 18.01 -4.95 25.26
CA THR A 191 19.17 -5.23 26.15
C THR A 191 18.73 -5.86 27.46
N GLU A 192 19.47 -6.86 27.94
CA GLU A 192 19.35 -7.44 29.26
C GLU A 192 20.66 -7.18 30.04
N SER A 193 20.55 -6.54 31.21
CA SER A 193 21.73 -6.24 32.05
C SER A 193 22.88 -5.57 31.29
N GLY A 194 22.58 -4.69 30.33
CA GLY A 194 23.56 -3.99 29.52
C GLY A 194 24.10 -4.76 28.29
N VAL A 195 23.69 -6.02 28.10
CA VAL A 195 24.08 -6.82 26.93
C VAL A 195 22.98 -6.74 25.88
N THR A 196 23.33 -6.45 24.64
CA THR A 196 22.38 -6.44 23.51
C THR A 196 22.01 -7.87 23.15
N LEU A 197 20.71 -8.20 23.24
CA LEU A 197 20.16 -9.50 22.89
C LEU A 197 19.63 -9.56 21.45
N SER A 198 19.03 -8.46 20.98
CA SER A 198 18.37 -8.43 19.67
C SER A 198 18.28 -7.01 19.13
N GLN A 199 18.36 -6.88 17.82
CA GLN A 199 18.14 -5.63 17.10
C GLN A 199 17.28 -5.87 15.86
N ASN A 200 16.41 -4.91 15.54
CA ASN A 200 15.59 -4.96 14.34
C ASN A 200 15.34 -3.55 13.78
N GLU A 201 14.94 -3.48 12.50
CA GLU A 201 14.61 -2.21 11.86
C GLU A 201 13.47 -2.35 10.85
N TYR A 202 12.64 -1.31 10.76
CA TYR A 202 11.45 -1.27 9.91
C TYR A 202 11.36 0.05 9.17
N GLY A 203 11.12 0.00 7.85
CA GLY A 203 10.85 1.19 7.06
C GLY A 203 9.47 1.77 7.36
N LEU A 204 9.40 3.08 7.53
CA LEU A 204 8.17 3.87 7.66
C LEU A 204 8.26 5.07 6.72
N LEU A 205 7.09 5.60 6.34
CA LEU A 205 6.97 6.85 5.61
C LEU A 205 6.29 7.88 6.51
N LEU A 206 6.92 9.05 6.62
CA LEU A 206 6.34 10.17 7.35
C LEU A 206 6.08 11.34 6.41
N ALA A 207 4.94 12.03 6.60
CA ALA A 207 4.65 13.25 5.87
C ALA A 207 4.11 14.35 6.79
N ARG A 208 4.42 15.60 6.45
CA ARG A 208 3.78 16.76 7.07
C ARG A 208 2.33 16.83 6.65
N LYS A 209 1.46 17.36 7.50
CA LYS A 209 0.05 17.56 7.14
C LYS A 209 -0.12 18.50 5.96
N GLU A 210 0.73 19.52 5.87
CA GLU A 210 0.74 20.54 4.82
C GLU A 210 1.09 19.98 3.43
N TRP A 211 1.66 18.78 3.36
CA TRP A 211 1.87 18.07 2.08
C TRP A 211 0.56 17.77 1.35
N ASN A 212 -0.55 17.65 2.10
CA ASN A 212 -1.89 17.34 1.59
C ASN A 212 -2.89 18.47 1.85
N ILE A 213 -2.87 19.06 3.05
CA ILE A 213 -3.88 20.03 3.48
C ILE A 213 -3.67 21.35 2.74
N GLY A 214 -4.76 21.88 2.18
CA GLY A 214 -4.76 23.18 1.48
C GLY A 214 -4.14 23.15 0.09
N GLN A 215 -3.87 21.99 -0.48
CA GLN A 215 -3.23 21.85 -1.79
C GLN A 215 -4.22 21.95 -2.98
N VAL A 216 -5.53 22.10 -2.71
CA VAL A 216 -6.55 22.28 -3.74
C VAL A 216 -6.97 23.76 -3.82
N THR A 217 -7.04 24.31 -5.03
CA THR A 217 -7.36 25.73 -5.25
C THR A 217 -8.77 26.08 -4.77
N ALA A 218 -8.88 26.94 -3.78
CA ALA A 218 -10.15 27.35 -3.14
C ALA A 218 -11.16 28.05 -4.07
N SER A 219 -10.71 28.58 -5.21
CA SER A 219 -11.57 29.34 -6.15
C SER A 219 -12.48 28.46 -7.02
N LYS A 220 -12.32 27.13 -6.98
CA LYS A 220 -13.08 26.19 -7.80
C LYS A 220 -14.29 25.67 -7.05
N LYS A 221 -15.46 25.68 -7.70
CA LYS A 221 -16.70 25.17 -7.11
C LYS A 221 -16.76 23.66 -7.25
N ILE A 222 -16.74 22.95 -6.13
CA ILE A 222 -16.86 21.49 -6.04
C ILE A 222 -18.21 21.15 -5.42
N LEU A 223 -18.96 20.28 -6.07
CA LEU A 223 -20.20 19.70 -5.54
C LEU A 223 -19.97 18.25 -5.13
N LEU A 224 -20.51 17.85 -4.00
CA LEU A 224 -20.37 16.51 -3.43
C LEU A 224 -21.75 15.87 -3.22
N LEU A 225 -21.95 14.73 -3.86
CA LEU A 225 -23.00 13.77 -3.48
C LEU A 225 -22.37 12.74 -2.56
N ASP A 226 -22.66 12.83 -1.26
CA ASP A 226 -22.00 12.06 -0.20
C ASP A 226 -22.94 11.00 0.38
N LYS A 227 -22.57 9.73 0.26
CA LYS A 227 -23.31 8.57 0.81
C LYS A 227 -22.47 7.72 1.76
N ASP A 228 -21.19 8.08 1.98
CA ASP A 228 -20.25 7.33 2.81
C ASP A 228 -19.35 8.22 3.70
N HIS A 229 -19.81 9.45 4.02
CA HIS A 229 -19.14 10.39 4.91
C HIS A 229 -17.81 10.96 4.40
N MET A 230 -17.59 10.99 3.08
CA MET A 230 -16.40 11.56 2.45
C MET A 230 -16.21 13.04 2.77
N LYS A 231 -17.29 13.76 3.10
CA LYS A 231 -17.23 15.18 3.49
C LYS A 231 -16.23 15.44 4.60
N ALA A 232 -16.18 14.58 5.63
CA ALA A 232 -15.22 14.72 6.73
C ALA A 232 -13.77 14.62 6.27
N THR A 233 -13.49 13.73 5.32
CA THR A 233 -12.16 13.58 4.71
C THR A 233 -11.77 14.79 3.87
N LEU A 234 -12.70 15.31 3.06
CA LEU A 234 -12.47 16.52 2.26
C LEU A 234 -12.24 17.74 3.18
N ASP A 235 -12.98 17.86 4.28
CA ASP A 235 -12.79 18.92 5.26
C ASP A 235 -11.42 18.83 5.95
N PHE A 236 -10.99 17.63 6.33
CA PHE A 236 -9.65 17.41 6.86
C PHE A 236 -8.55 17.88 5.89
N LEU A 237 -8.71 17.63 4.59
CA LEU A 237 -7.77 18.08 3.56
C LEU A 237 -7.94 19.57 3.17
N ASN A 238 -8.88 20.27 3.82
CA ASN A 238 -9.25 21.65 3.49
C ASN A 238 -9.71 21.82 2.04
N ILE A 239 -10.43 20.83 1.51
CA ILE A 239 -11.03 20.85 0.18
C ILE A 239 -12.47 21.36 0.32
N ALA A 240 -12.68 22.63 -0.01
CA ALA A 240 -13.99 23.25 0.08
C ALA A 240 -14.97 22.65 -0.94
N CYS A 241 -16.08 22.06 -0.46
CA CYS A 241 -17.13 21.51 -1.31
C CYS A 241 -18.51 21.77 -0.71
N GLN A 242 -19.51 21.86 -1.58
CA GLN A 242 -20.92 21.95 -1.19
C GLN A 242 -21.59 20.61 -1.36
N THR A 243 -22.16 20.06 -0.30
CA THR A 243 -22.93 18.80 -0.36
C THR A 243 -24.31 19.05 -0.98
N VAL A 244 -24.73 18.10 -1.83
CA VAL A 244 -26.04 18.07 -2.48
C VAL A 244 -26.71 16.71 -2.25
N PRO A 245 -28.05 16.64 -2.13
CA PRO A 245 -28.74 15.40 -1.74
C PRO A 245 -28.95 14.41 -2.89
N SER A 246 -28.89 14.87 -4.16
CA SER A 246 -29.23 14.05 -5.32
C SER A 246 -28.38 14.37 -6.55
N ILE A 247 -28.33 13.43 -7.50
CA ILE A 247 -27.70 13.61 -8.82
C ILE A 247 -28.38 14.77 -9.59
N LYS A 248 -29.68 14.91 -9.48
CA LYS A 248 -30.42 15.98 -10.13
C LYS A 248 -29.96 17.37 -9.67
N GLU A 249 -29.70 17.53 -8.39
CA GLU A 249 -29.15 18.78 -7.86
C GLU A 249 -27.67 18.94 -8.17
N LEU A 250 -26.91 17.84 -8.15
CA LEU A 250 -25.47 17.83 -8.54
C LEU A 250 -25.30 18.38 -9.96
N LEU A 251 -26.18 18.01 -10.89
CA LEU A 251 -26.11 18.37 -12.30
C LEU A 251 -26.91 19.62 -12.67
N ASN A 252 -27.49 20.31 -11.69
CA ASN A 252 -28.25 21.52 -11.97
C ASN A 252 -27.36 22.59 -12.60
N ALA A 253 -27.72 23.00 -13.83
CA ALA A 253 -26.95 23.98 -14.61
C ALA A 253 -26.73 25.32 -13.89
N LYS A 254 -27.61 25.69 -12.96
CA LYS A 254 -27.44 26.89 -12.12
C LYS A 254 -26.25 26.78 -11.16
N GLN A 255 -25.82 25.56 -10.82
CA GLN A 255 -24.73 25.32 -9.89
C GLN A 255 -23.36 25.62 -10.50
N LYS A 256 -23.16 25.48 -11.81
CA LYS A 256 -21.88 25.74 -12.52
C LYS A 256 -20.68 25.13 -11.81
N ALA A 257 -20.76 23.84 -11.46
CA ALA A 257 -19.66 23.14 -10.78
C ALA A 257 -18.46 22.99 -11.70
N ASN A 258 -17.25 23.15 -11.15
CA ASN A 258 -16.00 22.78 -11.81
C ASN A 258 -15.72 21.28 -11.71
N LEU A 259 -16.16 20.68 -10.61
CA LEU A 259 -16.01 19.26 -10.34
C LEU A 259 -17.24 18.72 -9.58
N CYS A 260 -17.76 17.58 -10.00
CA CYS A 260 -18.75 16.80 -9.29
C CYS A 260 -18.06 15.58 -8.65
N ILE A 261 -18.17 15.43 -7.32
CA ILE A 261 -17.69 14.25 -6.59
C ILE A 261 -18.92 13.44 -6.20
N ILE A 262 -18.88 12.15 -6.50
CA ILE A 262 -19.91 11.16 -6.13
C ILE A 262 -19.23 10.10 -5.27
N SER A 263 -19.59 10.04 -3.99
CA SER A 263 -18.97 9.13 -3.03
C SER A 263 -19.99 8.18 -2.41
N GLY A 264 -19.65 6.88 -2.41
CA GLY A 264 -20.46 5.82 -1.79
C GLY A 264 -21.80 5.53 -2.44
N LEU A 265 -22.05 5.97 -3.68
CA LEU A 265 -23.32 5.77 -4.37
C LEU A 265 -23.41 4.34 -4.92
N LYS A 266 -24.29 3.52 -4.33
CA LYS A 266 -24.51 2.12 -4.71
C LYS A 266 -25.61 1.96 -5.76
N GLU A 267 -26.61 2.80 -5.74
CA GLU A 267 -27.74 2.73 -6.66
C GLU A 267 -27.81 3.97 -7.52
N CYS A 268 -28.04 3.77 -8.82
CA CYS A 268 -28.18 4.81 -9.82
C CYS A 268 -29.27 4.37 -10.80
N THR A 269 -30.28 5.20 -11.04
CA THR A 269 -31.31 4.92 -12.03
C THR A 269 -30.79 5.10 -13.46
N ASP A 270 -31.47 4.54 -14.45
CA ASP A 270 -31.10 4.71 -15.87
C ASP A 270 -31.10 6.18 -16.30
N GLU A 271 -32.08 6.93 -15.80
CA GLU A 271 -32.22 8.37 -16.03
C GLU A 271 -31.01 9.13 -15.44
N GLU A 272 -30.61 8.83 -14.20
CA GLU A 272 -29.49 9.45 -13.54
C GLU A 272 -28.17 9.11 -14.25
N ALA A 273 -27.99 7.86 -14.66
CA ALA A 273 -26.83 7.43 -15.43
C ALA A 273 -26.74 8.17 -16.76
N ARG A 274 -27.85 8.31 -17.46
CA ARG A 274 -27.94 9.09 -18.71
C ARG A 274 -27.57 10.56 -18.48
N LEU A 275 -28.07 11.19 -17.43
CA LEU A 275 -27.79 12.58 -17.08
C LEU A 275 -26.29 12.80 -16.76
N LEU A 276 -25.67 11.89 -16.00
CA LEU A 276 -24.23 11.93 -15.69
C LEU A 276 -23.39 11.79 -16.96
N ARG A 277 -23.77 10.89 -17.86
CA ARG A 277 -23.12 10.69 -19.14
C ARG A 277 -23.21 11.94 -20.04
N GLU A 278 -24.40 12.52 -20.11
CA GLU A 278 -24.63 13.75 -20.86
C GLU A 278 -23.85 14.93 -20.27
N TYR A 279 -23.76 15.05 -18.94
CA TYR A 279 -22.97 16.06 -18.27
C TYR A 279 -21.47 15.93 -18.63
N GLN A 280 -20.93 14.71 -18.57
CA GLN A 280 -19.54 14.48 -18.96
C GLN A 280 -19.30 14.82 -20.44
N SER A 281 -20.16 14.36 -21.36
CA SER A 281 -19.98 14.61 -22.81
C SER A 281 -19.96 16.10 -23.17
N LYS A 282 -20.60 16.93 -22.34
CA LYS A 282 -20.60 18.40 -22.46
C LYS A 282 -19.37 19.08 -21.82
N GLY A 283 -18.39 18.32 -21.36
CA GLY A 283 -17.18 18.83 -20.73
C GLY A 283 -17.19 18.78 -19.21
N GLY A 284 -18.17 18.10 -18.61
CA GLY A 284 -18.26 17.89 -17.16
C GLY A 284 -17.09 17.06 -16.62
N ARG A 285 -16.76 17.29 -15.35
CA ARG A 285 -15.71 16.59 -14.61
C ARG A 285 -16.36 15.83 -13.46
N ILE A 286 -16.11 14.52 -13.38
CA ILE A 286 -16.71 13.67 -12.35
C ILE A 286 -15.64 12.82 -11.66
N LEU A 287 -15.65 12.81 -10.33
CA LEU A 287 -14.85 11.91 -9.51
C LEU A 287 -15.78 10.92 -8.80
N PHE A 288 -15.74 9.64 -9.18
CA PHE A 288 -16.42 8.57 -8.47
C PHE A 288 -15.47 7.99 -7.42
N LEU A 289 -15.87 8.05 -6.15
CA LEU A 289 -15.17 7.45 -5.01
C LEU A 289 -16.05 6.35 -4.41
N ASN A 290 -15.54 5.14 -4.30
CA ASN A 290 -16.29 3.99 -3.76
C ASN A 290 -17.70 3.80 -4.33
N SER A 291 -17.92 4.22 -5.58
CA SER A 291 -19.23 4.25 -6.28
C SER A 291 -19.18 3.36 -7.52
N LYS A 292 -18.64 2.14 -7.38
CA LYS A 292 -18.41 1.22 -8.50
C LYS A 292 -19.68 0.82 -9.23
N GLU A 293 -20.78 0.63 -8.50
CA GLU A 293 -22.08 0.26 -9.06
C GLU A 293 -22.62 1.39 -9.95
N ALA A 294 -22.59 2.63 -9.44
CA ALA A 294 -23.01 3.80 -10.19
C ALA A 294 -22.10 4.04 -11.41
N ALA A 295 -20.78 3.91 -11.23
CA ALA A 295 -19.83 4.08 -12.32
C ALA A 295 -20.02 3.04 -13.43
N GLN A 296 -20.24 1.77 -13.08
CA GLN A 296 -20.59 0.73 -14.05
C GLN A 296 -21.86 1.06 -14.84
N LYS A 297 -22.88 1.56 -14.15
CA LYS A 297 -24.16 1.93 -14.79
C LYS A 297 -24.04 3.13 -15.71
N VAL A 298 -23.16 4.09 -15.36
CA VAL A 298 -22.86 5.27 -16.19
C VAL A 298 -22.02 4.88 -17.40
N TYR A 299 -21.11 3.92 -17.28
CA TYR A 299 -20.15 3.52 -18.31
C TYR A 299 -20.16 2.00 -18.60
N PRO A 300 -21.34 1.41 -18.94
CA PRO A 300 -21.47 -0.04 -19.11
C PRO A 300 -20.62 -0.60 -20.26
N GLU A 301 -20.32 0.22 -21.27
CA GLU A 301 -19.44 -0.13 -22.39
C GLU A 301 -17.96 -0.21 -22.00
N TYR A 302 -17.56 0.45 -20.91
CA TYR A 302 -16.16 0.47 -20.44
C TYR A 302 -15.96 -0.36 -19.18
N ILE A 303 -16.93 -0.37 -18.25
CA ILE A 303 -16.86 -1.11 -16.98
C ILE A 303 -17.83 -2.28 -17.04
N THR A 304 -17.30 -3.49 -17.24
CA THR A 304 -18.13 -4.70 -17.43
C THR A 304 -18.49 -5.40 -16.12
N GLY A 305 -17.85 -5.04 -15.02
CA GLY A 305 -18.12 -5.62 -13.72
C GLY A 305 -17.11 -5.19 -12.65
N TRP A 306 -17.19 -5.81 -11.50
CA TRP A 306 -16.28 -5.60 -10.38
C TRP A 306 -16.17 -6.84 -9.50
N ILE A 307 -15.10 -6.92 -8.71
CA ILE A 307 -14.84 -8.00 -7.77
C ILE A 307 -14.49 -7.36 -6.42
N ILE A 308 -15.00 -7.91 -5.33
CA ILE A 308 -14.57 -7.52 -3.99
C ILE A 308 -13.28 -8.31 -3.68
N PRO A 309 -12.18 -7.64 -3.30
CA PRO A 309 -10.98 -8.32 -2.82
C PRO A 309 -11.32 -9.15 -1.59
N THR A 310 -10.71 -10.31 -1.46
CA THR A 310 -10.96 -11.21 -0.32
C THR A 310 -9.98 -11.02 0.82
N GLU A 311 -8.82 -10.44 0.55
CA GLU A 311 -7.75 -10.26 1.56
C GLU A 311 -6.83 -9.14 1.07
N GLY A 312 -6.16 -8.45 1.99
CA GLY A 312 -5.21 -7.33 1.87
C GLY A 312 -4.44 -7.18 0.58
N ASP A 313 -5.16 -7.00 -0.48
CA ASP A 313 -4.62 -7.01 -1.83
C ASP A 313 -3.82 -5.73 -2.09
N ILE A 314 -2.63 -5.91 -2.59
CA ILE A 314 -1.67 -4.85 -2.88
C ILE A 314 -2.07 -4.13 -4.15
N VAL A 315 -2.19 -2.82 -4.07
CA VAL A 315 -2.42 -1.94 -5.22
C VAL A 315 -1.08 -1.48 -5.79
N VAL A 316 -1.00 -1.48 -7.12
CA VAL A 316 0.17 -1.07 -7.88
C VAL A 316 -0.21 -0.04 -8.94
N MET A 317 0.75 0.81 -9.31
CA MET A 317 0.58 1.76 -10.41
C MET A 317 0.68 1.03 -11.75
N GLU A 318 -0.19 1.38 -12.70
CA GLU A 318 -0.07 0.98 -14.10
C GLU A 318 0.64 2.05 -14.93
N ARG A 319 0.59 3.30 -14.45
CA ARG A 319 1.24 4.45 -15.05
C ARG A 319 1.76 5.37 -13.96
N ASP A 320 3.04 5.29 -13.68
CA ASP A 320 3.72 6.14 -12.71
C ASP A 320 3.85 7.60 -13.18
N ASP A 321 3.79 7.83 -14.49
CA ASP A 321 3.81 9.14 -15.14
C ASP A 321 2.48 9.91 -15.04
N ALA A 322 1.43 9.28 -14.52
CA ALA A 322 0.12 9.94 -14.40
C ALA A 322 0.12 10.99 -13.28
N PRO A 323 -0.40 12.22 -13.51
CA PRO A 323 -0.39 13.28 -12.51
C PRO A 323 -1.10 12.96 -11.19
N VAL A 324 -2.00 11.98 -11.19
CA VAL A 324 -2.64 11.50 -9.97
C VAL A 324 -1.66 10.86 -8.98
N PHE A 325 -0.46 10.48 -9.45
CA PHE A 325 0.60 9.91 -8.62
C PHE A 325 1.74 10.87 -8.31
N ASP A 326 1.60 12.16 -8.63
CA ASP A 326 2.63 13.15 -8.34
C ASP A 326 3.02 13.13 -6.85
N GLY A 327 4.33 12.89 -6.59
CA GLY A 327 4.89 12.78 -5.26
C GLY A 327 4.67 11.43 -4.56
N ILE A 328 4.01 10.46 -5.19
CA ILE A 328 3.77 9.11 -4.67
C ILE A 328 4.72 8.14 -5.37
N GLY A 329 5.44 7.34 -4.58
CA GLY A 329 6.31 6.29 -5.12
C GLY A 329 5.54 5.02 -5.50
N ALA A 330 6.08 4.24 -6.42
CA ALA A 330 5.43 3.04 -6.96
C ALA A 330 4.99 2.03 -5.89
N LEU A 331 5.75 1.89 -4.82
CA LEU A 331 5.47 0.94 -3.73
C LEU A 331 4.62 1.52 -2.59
N GLU A 332 4.23 2.79 -2.66
CA GLU A 332 3.53 3.49 -1.59
C GLU A 332 2.01 3.30 -1.63
N LEU A 333 1.45 2.77 -2.73
CA LEU A 333 0.02 2.44 -2.82
C LEU A 333 -0.37 1.09 -2.20
N ARG A 334 0.59 0.34 -1.65
CA ARG A 334 0.35 -1.03 -1.17
C ARG A 334 -0.69 -1.11 -0.08
N TYR A 335 -0.59 -0.24 0.92
CA TYR A 335 -1.40 -0.26 2.12
C TYR A 335 -1.72 1.16 2.55
N PHE A 336 -2.94 1.39 3.05
CA PHE A 336 -3.31 2.67 3.63
C PHE A 336 -3.55 2.50 5.13
N ASN A 337 -2.78 3.21 5.93
CA ASN A 337 -2.87 3.18 7.38
C ASN A 337 -4.24 3.66 7.87
N ASN A 338 -4.83 2.95 8.82
CA ASN A 338 -6.10 3.30 9.43
C ASN A 338 -6.00 3.47 10.97
N ASN A 339 -4.79 3.47 11.52
CA ASN A 339 -4.50 3.53 12.95
C ASN A 339 -5.14 2.41 13.78
N LYS A 340 -5.46 1.29 13.13
CA LYS A 340 -6.01 0.08 13.75
C LYS A 340 -5.08 -1.10 13.51
N ARG A 341 -5.24 -2.14 14.30
CA ARG A 341 -4.53 -3.42 14.12
C ARG A 341 -5.39 -4.37 13.30
N GLU A 342 -5.58 -4.05 12.07
CA GLU A 342 -6.32 -4.83 11.09
C GLU A 342 -5.68 -4.66 9.71
N ILE A 343 -6.04 -5.49 8.76
CA ILE A 343 -5.49 -5.46 7.40
C ILE A 343 -5.67 -4.06 6.78
N PRO A 344 -4.58 -3.38 6.43
CA PRO A 344 -4.62 -2.00 5.96
C PRO A 344 -4.96 -1.95 4.46
N LEU A 345 -6.18 -2.30 4.08
CA LEU A 345 -6.63 -2.31 2.69
C LEU A 345 -6.41 -0.96 2.01
N ALA A 346 -5.87 -1.00 0.79
CA ALA A 346 -5.74 0.17 -0.08
C ALA A 346 -6.95 0.32 -1.03
N CYS A 347 -7.73 -0.73 -1.26
CA CYS A 347 -8.92 -0.68 -2.11
C CYS A 347 -10.08 -1.53 -1.55
N THR A 348 -11.32 -1.15 -1.91
CA THR A 348 -12.55 -1.86 -1.50
C THR A 348 -13.06 -2.83 -2.55
N ALA A 349 -12.67 -2.63 -3.80
CA ALA A 349 -13.06 -3.46 -4.94
C ALA A 349 -12.07 -3.28 -6.08
N THR A 350 -12.15 -4.19 -7.06
CA THR A 350 -11.47 -4.04 -8.33
C THR A 350 -12.48 -4.02 -9.47
N LEU A 351 -12.26 -3.16 -10.45
CA LEU A 351 -13.12 -2.99 -11.61
C LEU A 351 -12.61 -3.86 -12.77
N LYS A 352 -13.52 -4.46 -13.50
CA LYS A 352 -13.23 -5.07 -14.80
C LYS A 352 -13.55 -4.05 -15.89
N ALA A 353 -12.54 -3.61 -16.60
CA ALA A 353 -12.71 -2.65 -17.68
C ALA A 353 -12.27 -3.23 -19.03
N VAL A 354 -12.89 -2.72 -20.08
CA VAL A 354 -12.52 -3.01 -21.47
C VAL A 354 -11.37 -2.09 -21.85
N ARG A 355 -10.36 -2.61 -22.54
CA ARG A 355 -9.31 -1.80 -23.16
C ARG A 355 -9.93 -0.97 -24.29
N HIS A 356 -9.88 0.35 -24.14
CA HIS A 356 -10.44 1.30 -25.09
C HIS A 356 -9.62 2.58 -25.07
N GLU A 357 -9.57 3.31 -26.18
CA GLU A 357 -8.82 4.59 -26.29
C GLU A 357 -9.29 5.66 -25.30
N ASN A 358 -10.57 5.65 -24.96
CA ASN A 358 -11.17 6.55 -23.99
C ASN A 358 -10.89 6.15 -22.53
N VAL A 359 -10.29 4.98 -22.27
CA VAL A 359 -10.03 4.44 -20.93
C VAL A 359 -8.54 4.37 -20.68
N LYS A 360 -8.07 5.09 -19.66
CA LYS A 360 -6.70 4.96 -19.14
C LYS A 360 -6.74 4.18 -17.83
N GLU A 361 -6.04 3.07 -17.80
CA GLU A 361 -5.82 2.25 -16.62
C GLU A 361 -4.70 2.89 -15.81
N LEU A 362 -4.98 3.33 -14.58
CA LEU A 362 -4.02 4.08 -13.77
C LEU A 362 -3.45 3.26 -12.63
N ALA A 363 -4.29 2.50 -11.91
CA ALA A 363 -3.84 1.60 -10.86
C ALA A 363 -4.63 0.29 -10.91
N ALA A 364 -3.98 -0.79 -10.54
CA ALA A 364 -4.55 -2.12 -10.54
C ALA A 364 -4.17 -2.91 -9.28
N GLN A 365 -4.91 -3.98 -9.06
CA GLN A 365 -4.63 -5.01 -8.10
C GLN A 365 -4.75 -6.34 -8.82
N MET A 366 -3.84 -7.25 -8.54
CA MET A 366 -3.90 -8.61 -9.06
C MET A 366 -4.16 -9.57 -7.91
N LYS A 367 -5.21 -10.37 -8.03
CA LYS A 367 -5.47 -11.42 -7.08
C LYS A 367 -4.50 -12.57 -7.33
N ILE A 368 -3.60 -12.80 -6.40
CA ILE A 368 -2.72 -13.97 -6.45
C ILE A 368 -3.54 -15.19 -6.06
N HIS A 369 -4.08 -15.90 -7.03
CA HIS A 369 -4.47 -17.28 -6.80
C HIS A 369 -3.33 -18.17 -7.28
N ALA A 370 -2.87 -18.99 -6.34
CA ALA A 370 -2.00 -20.12 -6.51
C ALA A 370 -1.71 -20.54 -7.95
N TYR A 371 -0.47 -20.87 -8.19
CA TYR A 371 0.06 -21.68 -9.26
C TYR A 371 -0.82 -21.80 -10.51
N ILE A 372 -0.54 -20.97 -11.49
CA ILE A 372 -1.03 -21.22 -12.86
C ILE A 372 -0.09 -22.22 -13.47
N ASP A 373 -0.21 -23.49 -13.07
CA ASP A 373 0.49 -24.61 -13.68
C ASP A 373 -0.29 -25.16 -14.88
N GLY A 374 0.44 -25.54 -15.92
CA GLY A 374 -0.12 -26.15 -17.11
C GLY A 374 -0.62 -25.14 -18.17
N GLY A 375 -0.78 -25.61 -19.39
CA GLY A 375 -1.22 -24.85 -20.56
C GLY A 375 -0.09 -24.16 -21.34
N LYS A 376 -0.43 -23.61 -22.49
CA LYS A 376 0.48 -22.85 -23.33
C LYS A 376 0.77 -21.47 -22.73
N PRO A 377 1.90 -20.83 -23.06
CA PRO A 377 2.23 -19.49 -22.54
C PRO A 377 1.11 -18.47 -22.74
N GLU A 378 0.45 -18.45 -23.89
CA GLU A 378 -0.63 -17.53 -24.24
C GLU A 378 -1.85 -17.73 -23.34
N GLU A 379 -2.22 -18.99 -23.04
CA GLU A 379 -3.35 -19.32 -22.15
C GLU A 379 -3.06 -18.87 -20.71
N ARG A 380 -1.82 -18.94 -20.28
CA ARG A 380 -1.40 -18.51 -18.94
C ARG A 380 -1.41 -16.99 -18.84
N ILE A 381 -0.93 -16.28 -19.85
CA ILE A 381 -1.01 -14.81 -19.91
C ILE A 381 -2.47 -14.37 -19.87
N ALA A 382 -3.34 -14.99 -20.66
CA ALA A 382 -4.77 -14.67 -20.65
C ALA A 382 -5.42 -14.89 -19.27
N ARG A 383 -5.02 -15.93 -18.53
CA ARG A 383 -5.51 -16.13 -17.15
C ARG A 383 -5.00 -15.06 -16.19
N ILE A 384 -3.73 -14.69 -16.27
CA ILE A 384 -3.16 -13.60 -15.45
C ILE A 384 -3.93 -12.31 -15.71
N GLU A 385 -4.13 -11.94 -16.95
CA GLU A 385 -4.92 -10.77 -17.33
C GLU A 385 -6.36 -10.82 -16.82
N SER A 386 -6.97 -12.01 -16.80
CA SER A 386 -8.35 -12.17 -16.28
C SER A 386 -8.47 -11.98 -14.78
N MET A 387 -7.37 -12.16 -14.03
CA MET A 387 -7.33 -11.95 -12.57
C MET A 387 -7.00 -10.52 -12.18
N ARG A 388 -6.55 -9.71 -13.13
CA ARG A 388 -6.24 -8.31 -12.92
C ARG A 388 -7.52 -7.52 -12.73
N GLY A 389 -7.55 -6.65 -11.74
CA GLY A 389 -8.64 -5.74 -11.48
C GLY A 389 -8.13 -4.31 -11.34
N LEU A 390 -8.85 -3.34 -11.89
CA LEU A 390 -8.47 -1.94 -11.82
C LEU A 390 -9.03 -1.30 -10.55
N THR A 391 -8.23 -0.47 -9.89
CA THR A 391 -8.63 0.27 -8.70
C THR A 391 -8.75 1.77 -8.95
N LEU A 392 -8.12 2.25 -10.01
CA LEU A 392 -8.25 3.62 -10.48
C LEU A 392 -8.19 3.62 -12.02
N LEU A 393 -9.18 4.21 -12.62
CA LEU A 393 -9.22 4.42 -14.07
C LEU A 393 -9.73 5.81 -14.42
N GLN A 394 -9.28 6.33 -15.56
CA GLN A 394 -9.77 7.55 -16.16
C GLN A 394 -10.59 7.22 -17.40
N ILE A 395 -11.77 7.81 -17.49
CA ILE A 395 -12.62 7.74 -18.69
C ILE A 395 -12.70 9.16 -19.25
N ALA A 396 -12.23 9.34 -20.48
CA ALA A 396 -12.31 10.60 -21.18
C ALA A 396 -13.14 10.41 -22.44
N ASP A 397 -14.18 11.21 -22.59
CA ASP A 397 -15.09 11.18 -23.74
C ASP A 397 -15.32 12.62 -24.20
N ASN A 398 -15.06 12.91 -25.48
CA ASN A 398 -15.12 14.24 -26.05
C ASN A 398 -14.34 15.30 -25.24
N LYS A 399 -15.08 16.19 -24.55
CA LYS A 399 -14.53 17.28 -23.75
C LYS A 399 -14.49 17.00 -22.26
N GLY A 400 -15.17 15.95 -21.82
CA GLY A 400 -15.32 15.63 -20.41
C GLY A 400 -14.35 14.55 -19.92
N LYS A 401 -14.17 14.49 -18.62
CA LYS A 401 -13.27 13.55 -17.97
C LYS A 401 -13.88 13.03 -16.65
N SER A 402 -13.78 11.74 -16.43
CA SER A 402 -14.12 11.13 -15.15
C SER A 402 -12.96 10.31 -14.62
N LEU A 403 -12.77 10.32 -13.30
CA LEU A 403 -11.95 9.35 -12.59
C LEU A 403 -12.89 8.42 -11.80
N VAL A 404 -12.63 7.13 -11.87
CA VAL A 404 -13.34 6.12 -11.08
C VAL A 404 -12.34 5.43 -10.18
N SER A 405 -12.52 5.57 -8.86
CA SER A 405 -11.63 5.06 -7.84
C SER A 405 -12.38 4.17 -6.86
N THR A 406 -11.80 3.00 -6.60
CA THR A 406 -12.19 2.10 -5.51
C THR A 406 -11.15 2.09 -4.39
N LEU A 407 -10.18 3.01 -4.45
CA LEU A 407 -9.15 3.18 -3.44
C LEU A 407 -9.74 3.79 -2.17
N CYS A 408 -9.25 3.32 -1.02
CA CYS A 408 -9.69 3.73 0.32
C CYS A 408 -9.22 5.14 0.69
N THR A 409 -9.58 6.14 -0.12
CA THR A 409 -9.14 7.53 0.09
C THR A 409 -9.78 8.21 1.30
N GLU A 410 -10.82 7.63 1.89
CA GLU A 410 -11.38 8.03 3.19
C GLU A 410 -10.35 7.91 4.32
N LYS A 411 -9.32 7.08 4.14
CA LYS A 411 -8.19 6.95 5.08
C LYS A 411 -7.21 8.13 5.04
N ALA A 412 -7.45 9.14 4.22
CA ALA A 412 -6.60 10.33 4.13
C ALA A 412 -6.37 11.05 5.48
N THR A 413 -7.26 10.85 6.45
CA THR A 413 -7.10 11.39 7.81
C THR A 413 -5.99 10.69 8.61
N THR A 414 -5.63 9.47 8.25
CA THR A 414 -4.63 8.62 8.95
C THR A 414 -3.48 8.18 8.07
N ASP A 415 -3.63 8.29 6.75
CA ASP A 415 -2.61 7.92 5.78
C ASP A 415 -2.29 9.05 4.82
N PRO A 416 -1.06 9.58 4.84
CA PRO A 416 -0.66 10.69 3.98
C PRO A 416 -0.66 10.35 2.48
N ILE A 417 -0.46 9.08 2.11
CA ILE A 417 -0.49 8.66 0.71
C ILE A 417 -1.93 8.65 0.18
N ALA A 418 -2.87 8.13 0.97
CA ALA A 418 -4.30 8.22 0.63
C ALA A 418 -4.75 9.68 0.49
N GLY A 419 -4.25 10.57 1.37
CA GLY A 419 -4.50 12.02 1.30
C GLY A 419 -3.94 12.65 0.03
N LYS A 420 -2.68 12.36 -0.29
CA LYS A 420 -2.02 12.88 -1.49
C LYS A 420 -2.71 12.43 -2.77
N LEU A 421 -3.09 11.18 -2.82
CA LEU A 421 -3.81 10.60 -3.96
C LEU A 421 -5.16 11.31 -4.18
N LEU A 422 -5.95 11.52 -3.12
CA LEU A 422 -7.23 12.22 -3.22
C LEU A 422 -7.05 13.67 -3.71
N VAL A 423 -6.09 14.39 -3.14
CA VAL A 423 -5.73 15.76 -3.56
C VAL A 423 -5.33 15.79 -5.03
N ASN A 424 -4.49 14.86 -5.47
CA ASN A 424 -4.02 14.79 -6.85
C ASN A 424 -5.17 14.47 -7.83
N MET A 425 -6.08 13.54 -7.48
CA MET A 425 -7.27 13.25 -8.29
C MET A 425 -8.18 14.47 -8.46
N VAL A 426 -8.41 15.20 -7.37
CA VAL A 426 -9.18 16.44 -7.42
C VAL A 426 -8.51 17.49 -8.28
N ASN A 427 -7.20 17.72 -8.09
CA ASN A 427 -6.44 18.69 -8.89
C ASN A 427 -6.40 18.32 -10.38
N GLU A 428 -6.24 17.02 -10.71
CA GLU A 428 -6.22 16.56 -12.11
C GLU A 428 -7.56 16.83 -12.81
N LEU A 429 -8.67 16.72 -12.08
CA LEU A 429 -9.99 17.03 -12.64
C LEU A 429 -10.32 18.55 -12.65
N LEU A 430 -9.62 19.36 -11.88
CA LEU A 430 -9.81 20.82 -11.87
C LEU A 430 -8.99 21.57 -12.90
N LYS A 431 -8.03 20.92 -13.54
CA LYS A 431 -7.28 21.45 -14.69
C LYS A 431 -8.20 21.58 -15.91
#